data_37ec5f69c8475833f7eb3f240278f7b6
#
_entry.id   37ec5f69c8475833f7eb3f240278f7b6
#
_cell.length_a   1.000
_cell.length_b   1.000
_cell.length_c   1.000
_cell.angle_alpha   90.00
_cell.angle_beta   90.00
_cell.angle_gamma   90.00
#
_symmetry.space_group_name_H-M   'P 1'
#
loop_
_entity.id
_entity.type
_entity.pdbx_description
1 polymer ?
#
loop_
_entity_poly.entity_id
_entity_poly.type
_entity_poly.pdbx_seq_one_letter_code
_entity_poly.pdbx_strand_id
1 'polypeptide(L)'
;LRMAEILQRLGYVRKGHLVSVTRDDLVGQYIGHTAPKTREVLKRAMGGVLFIDEAYYLYRPENERDYGQESIEILLQVMENQRDDLVVIFAGYKDRMDTFFRSNPGFSSRIAHHIDFPDYSEGELLEIAERMLVGMQYRFSPEARAAFAEYIALRRAQPNFANARSIRNALDRARLRQANRLFGMAGPLGRDDLMTIEEPDLRASRVFASVAEPKA
;
A
#
# COMPACT_ATOMS: atom_id res chain seq x y z
N LEU A 1 8.90 1.87 7.32
CA LEU A 1 10.23 2.29 7.81
C LEU A 1 10.13 3.51 8.71
N ARG A 2 9.66 4.66 8.24
CA ARG A 2 9.59 5.91 9.05
C ARG A 2 8.83 5.76 10.38
N MET A 3 7.75 4.98 10.42
CA MET A 3 6.99 4.73 11.66
C MET A 3 7.85 4.02 12.72
N ALA A 4 8.61 3.00 12.32
CA ALA A 4 9.49 2.28 13.24
C ALA A 4 10.60 3.18 13.81
N GLU A 5 11.17 4.05 13.00
CA GLU A 5 12.16 5.06 13.43
C GLU A 5 11.56 6.08 14.41
N ILE A 6 10.32 6.53 14.16
CA ILE A 6 9.60 7.44 15.05
C ILE A 6 9.34 6.75 16.40
N LEU A 7 8.83 5.52 16.39
CA LEU A 7 8.54 4.75 17.60
C LEU A 7 9.82 4.48 18.41
N GLN A 8 10.96 4.24 17.75
CA GLN A 8 12.25 4.12 18.43
C GLN A 8 12.66 5.43 19.09
N ARG A 9 12.59 6.56 18.35
CA ARG A 9 12.94 7.88 18.91
C ARG A 9 12.06 8.30 20.09
N LEU A 10 10.82 7.84 20.11
CA LEU A 10 9.87 8.05 21.21
C LEU A 10 10.07 7.05 22.36
N GLY A 11 10.95 6.07 22.24
CA GLY A 11 11.24 5.09 23.28
C GLY A 11 10.27 3.91 23.36
N TYR A 12 9.36 3.74 22.41
CA TYR A 12 8.43 2.61 22.38
C TYR A 12 9.07 1.29 21.98
N VAL A 13 10.17 1.32 21.24
CA VAL A 13 10.94 0.14 20.81
C VAL A 13 12.43 0.43 20.88
N ARG A 14 13.24 -0.60 21.18
CA ARG A 14 14.68 -0.43 21.40
C ARG A 14 15.48 -0.30 20.10
N LYS A 15 15.13 -1.06 19.05
CA LYS A 15 15.95 -1.22 17.83
C LYS A 15 15.43 -0.46 16.62
N GLY A 16 14.17 -0.08 16.58
CA GLY A 16 13.56 0.68 15.46
C GLY A 16 13.55 -0.04 14.11
N HIS A 17 13.84 -1.34 14.06
CA HIS A 17 13.73 -2.12 12.83
C HIS A 17 12.28 -2.55 12.58
N LEU A 18 11.97 -2.78 11.30
CA LEU A 18 10.66 -3.23 10.84
C LEU A 18 10.77 -4.65 10.28
N VAL A 19 9.96 -5.55 10.78
CA VAL A 19 9.71 -6.86 10.18
C VAL A 19 8.34 -6.82 9.53
N SER A 20 8.30 -6.82 8.20
CA SER A 20 7.05 -6.82 7.42
C SER A 20 6.75 -8.22 6.95
N VAL A 21 5.54 -8.69 7.21
CA VAL A 21 5.09 -10.05 6.93
C VAL A 21 3.65 -10.06 6.41
N THR A 22 3.30 -11.16 5.78
CA THR A 22 1.94 -11.52 5.37
C THR A 22 1.50 -12.80 6.09
N ARG A 23 0.27 -13.26 5.83
CA ARG A 23 -0.20 -14.56 6.34
C ARG A 23 0.79 -15.69 6.06
N ASP A 24 1.33 -15.76 4.85
CA ASP A 24 2.18 -16.87 4.42
C ASP A 24 3.50 -16.98 5.21
N ASP A 25 3.94 -15.87 5.82
CA ASP A 25 5.10 -15.85 6.70
C ASP A 25 4.79 -16.37 8.12
N LEU A 26 3.53 -16.34 8.54
CA LEU A 26 3.07 -16.68 9.88
C LEU A 26 2.46 -18.07 9.97
N VAL A 27 1.68 -18.46 8.96
CA VAL A 27 0.87 -19.69 8.98
C VAL A 27 1.60 -20.82 8.25
N GLY A 28 1.64 -21.98 8.87
CA GLY A 28 2.20 -23.20 8.29
C GLY A 28 1.23 -23.87 7.30
N GLN A 29 1.80 -24.71 6.43
CA GLN A 29 1.01 -25.50 5.46
C GLN A 29 0.47 -26.82 6.06
N TYR A 30 1.09 -27.29 7.15
CA TYR A 30 0.77 -28.56 7.80
C TYR A 30 0.54 -28.38 9.29
N ILE A 31 -0.13 -29.35 9.91
CA ILE A 31 -0.35 -29.38 11.36
C ILE A 31 0.99 -29.27 12.10
N GLY A 32 1.04 -28.40 13.12
CA GLY A 32 2.23 -28.17 13.95
C GLY A 32 3.28 -27.24 13.34
N HIS A 33 3.12 -26.74 12.12
CA HIS A 33 4.07 -25.85 11.49
C HIS A 33 3.81 -24.35 11.79
N THR A 34 2.58 -23.98 12.16
CA THR A 34 2.20 -22.58 12.40
C THR A 34 2.89 -21.99 13.64
N ALA A 35 2.84 -22.70 14.76
CA ALA A 35 3.43 -22.17 16.00
C ALA A 35 4.94 -21.90 15.90
N PRO A 36 5.80 -22.82 15.40
CA PRO A 36 7.23 -22.53 15.20
C PRO A 36 7.46 -21.34 14.27
N LYS A 37 6.72 -21.27 13.15
CA LYS A 37 6.85 -20.23 12.14
C LYS A 37 6.48 -18.87 12.69
N THR A 38 5.33 -18.74 13.36
CA THR A 38 4.90 -17.51 14.02
C THR A 38 5.91 -17.04 15.08
N ARG A 39 6.41 -17.96 15.91
CA ARG A 39 7.41 -17.62 16.94
C ARG A 39 8.74 -17.18 16.36
N GLU A 40 9.15 -17.73 15.23
CA GLU A 40 10.39 -17.29 14.54
C GLU A 40 10.25 -15.85 14.05
N VAL A 41 9.11 -15.50 13.42
CA VAL A 41 8.81 -14.13 13.01
C VAL A 41 8.81 -13.18 14.19
N LEU A 42 8.13 -13.54 15.27
CA LEU A 42 8.10 -12.75 16.50
C LEU A 42 9.50 -12.54 17.08
N LYS A 43 10.32 -13.58 17.13
CA LYS A 43 11.73 -13.48 17.60
C LYS A 43 12.54 -12.48 16.78
N ARG A 44 12.35 -12.45 15.46
CA ARG A 44 13.01 -11.47 14.57
C ARG A 44 12.52 -10.04 14.82
N ALA A 45 11.25 -9.87 15.19
CA ALA A 45 10.62 -8.57 15.40
C ALA A 45 10.91 -7.97 16.79
N MET A 46 11.38 -8.79 17.76
CA MET A 46 11.63 -8.33 19.14
C MET A 46 12.59 -7.14 19.21
N GLY A 47 12.21 -6.14 19.96
CA GLY A 47 12.90 -4.85 20.07
C GLY A 47 12.53 -3.86 18.98
N GLY A 48 11.63 -4.21 18.06
CA GLY A 48 11.23 -3.41 16.91
C GLY A 48 9.73 -3.44 16.64
N VAL A 49 9.38 -3.31 15.37
CA VAL A 49 7.99 -3.26 14.88
C VAL A 49 7.72 -4.46 13.99
N LEU A 50 6.66 -5.20 14.32
CA LEU A 50 6.07 -6.22 13.44
C LEU A 50 4.91 -5.59 12.66
N PHE A 51 5.02 -5.56 11.36
CA PHE A 51 3.97 -5.09 10.45
C PHE A 51 3.36 -6.29 9.72
N ILE A 52 2.09 -6.53 9.93
CA ILE A 52 1.34 -7.63 9.30
C ILE A 52 0.42 -7.02 8.25
N ASP A 53 0.77 -7.21 6.98
CA ASP A 53 -0.02 -6.71 5.86
C ASP A 53 -1.18 -7.65 5.55
N GLU A 54 -2.34 -7.08 5.18
CA GLU A 54 -3.56 -7.83 4.87
C GLU A 54 -3.92 -8.81 6.01
N ALA A 55 -3.83 -8.35 7.28
CA ALA A 55 -3.90 -9.18 8.47
C ALA A 55 -5.21 -9.98 8.58
N TYR A 56 -6.29 -9.51 7.97
CA TYR A 56 -7.57 -10.22 7.93
C TYR A 56 -7.48 -11.60 7.26
N TYR A 57 -6.47 -11.86 6.44
CA TYR A 57 -6.26 -13.22 5.91
C TYR A 57 -5.83 -14.24 6.96
N LEU A 58 -5.43 -13.82 8.15
CA LEU A 58 -5.18 -14.73 9.27
C LEU A 58 -6.47 -15.38 9.78
N TYR A 59 -7.64 -14.80 9.49
CA TYR A 59 -8.94 -15.35 9.89
C TYR A 59 -9.73 -15.75 8.65
N ARG A 60 -10.01 -17.05 8.52
CA ARG A 60 -10.78 -17.66 7.41
C ARG A 60 -11.88 -18.55 7.98
N PRO A 61 -13.02 -17.99 8.36
CA PRO A 61 -14.11 -18.73 8.99
C PRO A 61 -14.71 -19.83 8.09
N GLU A 62 -14.57 -19.70 6.78
CA GLU A 62 -15.02 -20.66 5.79
C GLU A 62 -14.16 -21.94 5.73
N ASN A 63 -13.00 -21.96 6.39
CA ASN A 63 -12.08 -23.06 6.36
C ASN A 63 -11.82 -23.62 7.79
N GLU A 64 -12.57 -24.62 8.20
CA GLU A 64 -12.45 -25.26 9.52
C GLU A 64 -11.05 -25.87 9.80
N ARG A 65 -10.26 -26.12 8.76
CA ARG A 65 -8.88 -26.62 8.86
C ARG A 65 -7.83 -25.54 8.75
N ASP A 66 -8.24 -24.27 8.95
CA ASP A 66 -7.31 -23.15 8.84
C ASP A 66 -6.45 -23.01 10.10
N TYR A 67 -5.14 -22.92 9.91
CA TYR A 67 -4.18 -22.77 11.01
C TYR A 67 -3.90 -21.30 11.38
N GLY A 68 -4.61 -20.35 10.81
CA GLY A 68 -4.42 -18.92 11.11
C GLY A 68 -4.84 -18.56 12.52
N GLN A 69 -5.85 -19.25 13.08
CA GLN A 69 -6.30 -19.05 14.45
C GLN A 69 -5.18 -19.32 15.47
N GLU A 70 -4.37 -20.36 15.27
CA GLU A 70 -3.20 -20.65 16.11
C GLU A 70 -2.18 -19.50 16.09
N SER A 71 -1.95 -18.92 14.91
CA SER A 71 -1.07 -17.74 14.78
C SER A 71 -1.63 -16.53 15.52
N ILE A 72 -2.94 -16.26 15.42
CA ILE A 72 -3.62 -15.16 16.13
C ILE A 72 -3.43 -15.30 17.66
N GLU A 73 -3.64 -16.49 18.21
CA GLU A 73 -3.51 -16.75 19.64
C GLU A 73 -2.09 -16.52 20.14
N ILE A 74 -1.08 -16.95 19.36
CA ILE A 74 0.32 -16.73 19.68
C ILE A 74 0.66 -15.23 19.62
N LEU A 75 0.19 -14.51 18.59
CA LEU A 75 0.37 -13.07 18.47
C LEU A 75 -0.22 -12.33 19.67
N LEU A 76 -1.47 -12.63 20.05
CA LEU A 76 -2.13 -12.02 21.20
C LEU A 76 -1.41 -12.30 22.51
N GLN A 77 -0.92 -13.53 22.71
CA GLN A 77 -0.13 -13.88 23.89
C GLN A 77 1.18 -13.08 23.97
N VAL A 78 1.89 -12.94 22.85
CA VAL A 78 3.16 -12.21 22.84
C VAL A 78 2.95 -10.71 22.98
N MET A 79 1.90 -10.15 22.37
CA MET A 79 1.53 -8.74 22.54
C MET A 79 1.27 -8.37 24.02
N GLU A 80 0.69 -9.29 24.78
CA GLU A 80 0.50 -9.10 26.23
C GLU A 80 1.82 -9.19 27.01
N ASN A 81 2.59 -10.25 26.74
CA ASN A 81 3.77 -10.57 27.54
C ASN A 81 4.98 -9.71 27.20
N GLN A 82 5.04 -9.15 26.01
CA GLN A 82 6.19 -8.41 25.46
C GLN A 82 5.82 -6.98 25.01
N ARG A 83 4.79 -6.40 25.63
CA ARG A 83 4.26 -5.08 25.27
C ARG A 83 5.28 -3.94 25.32
N ASP A 84 6.34 -4.08 26.13
CA ASP A 84 7.38 -3.08 26.31
C ASP A 84 8.55 -3.23 25.33
N ASP A 85 8.55 -4.29 24.50
CA ASP A 85 9.66 -4.60 23.57
C ASP A 85 9.20 -4.89 22.12
N LEU A 86 7.91 -4.88 21.87
CA LEU A 86 7.36 -5.16 20.54
C LEU A 86 6.13 -4.30 20.25
N VAL A 87 6.16 -3.58 19.16
CA VAL A 87 4.96 -2.94 18.60
C VAL A 87 4.46 -3.78 17.43
N VAL A 88 3.18 -4.15 17.46
CA VAL A 88 2.52 -4.88 16.36
C VAL A 88 1.55 -3.95 15.65
N ILE A 89 1.67 -3.89 14.32
CA ILE A 89 0.80 -3.12 13.45
C ILE A 89 0.07 -4.10 12.52
N PHE A 90 -1.24 -4.18 12.65
CA PHE A 90 -2.10 -4.89 11.73
C PHE A 90 -2.61 -3.92 10.66
N ALA A 91 -2.40 -4.23 9.40
CA ALA A 91 -2.85 -3.42 8.27
C ALA A 91 -3.82 -4.20 7.37
N GLY A 92 -4.76 -3.50 6.78
CA GLY A 92 -5.72 -4.09 5.85
C GLY A 92 -6.90 -3.15 5.56
N TYR A 93 -7.82 -3.59 4.71
CA TYR A 93 -9.03 -2.85 4.39
C TYR A 93 -9.99 -2.82 5.59
N LYS A 94 -10.51 -1.64 5.90
CA LYS A 94 -11.32 -1.37 7.09
C LYS A 94 -12.41 -2.41 7.34
N ASP A 95 -13.30 -2.64 6.37
CA ASP A 95 -14.43 -3.56 6.52
C ASP A 95 -14.00 -4.99 6.86
N ARG A 96 -12.88 -5.44 6.27
CA ARG A 96 -12.31 -6.76 6.52
C ARG A 96 -11.60 -6.82 7.88
N MET A 97 -10.91 -5.74 8.26
CA MET A 97 -10.27 -5.62 9.57
C MET A 97 -11.30 -5.59 10.70
N ASP A 98 -12.46 -4.95 10.52
CA ASP A 98 -13.55 -4.97 11.50
C ASP A 98 -14.08 -6.40 11.75
N THR A 99 -14.16 -7.21 10.71
CA THR A 99 -14.51 -8.64 10.83
C THR A 99 -13.41 -9.44 11.52
N PHE A 100 -12.16 -9.18 11.15
CA PHE A 100 -10.98 -9.80 11.76
C PHE A 100 -10.88 -9.52 13.26
N PHE A 101 -11.08 -8.28 13.69
CA PHE A 101 -11.02 -7.94 15.11
C PHE A 101 -12.18 -8.55 15.92
N ARG A 102 -13.34 -8.74 15.31
CA ARG A 102 -14.47 -9.45 15.96
C ARG A 102 -14.25 -10.96 16.08
N SER A 103 -13.32 -11.54 15.34
CA SER A 103 -13.04 -12.97 15.39
C SER A 103 -12.48 -13.45 16.72
N ASN A 104 -11.84 -12.58 17.50
CA ASN A 104 -11.27 -12.90 18.78
C ASN A 104 -11.42 -11.73 19.77
N PRO A 105 -12.10 -11.92 20.91
CA PRO A 105 -12.28 -10.85 21.92
C PRO A 105 -10.98 -10.28 22.46
N GLY A 106 -9.88 -11.06 22.40
CA GLY A 106 -8.55 -10.61 22.84
C GLY A 106 -7.98 -9.44 22.05
N PHE A 107 -8.45 -9.19 20.83
CA PHE A 107 -8.01 -8.02 20.07
C PHE A 107 -8.45 -6.70 20.69
N SER A 108 -9.71 -6.60 21.15
CA SER A 108 -10.26 -5.37 21.69
C SER A 108 -9.53 -4.86 22.95
N SER A 109 -8.94 -5.78 23.71
CA SER A 109 -8.18 -5.44 24.94
C SER A 109 -6.71 -5.10 24.66
N ARG A 110 -6.15 -5.49 23.52
CA ARG A 110 -4.72 -5.35 23.20
C ARG A 110 -4.42 -4.34 22.09
N ILE A 111 -5.41 -4.02 21.25
CA ILE A 111 -5.27 -3.02 20.19
C ILE A 111 -5.97 -1.74 20.66
N ALA A 112 -5.17 -0.83 21.21
CA ALA A 112 -5.69 0.43 21.76
C ALA A 112 -5.87 1.52 20.70
N HIS A 113 -5.20 1.41 19.55
CA HIS A 113 -5.15 2.46 18.54
C HIS A 113 -5.60 1.95 17.17
N HIS A 114 -6.61 2.62 16.61
CA HIS A 114 -7.06 2.43 15.24
C HIS A 114 -6.76 3.71 14.46
N ILE A 115 -6.01 3.58 13.36
CA ILE A 115 -5.63 4.71 12.51
C ILE A 115 -6.25 4.48 11.15
N ASP A 116 -7.22 5.31 10.79
CA ASP A 116 -7.82 5.31 9.47
C ASP A 116 -6.95 6.12 8.50
N PHE A 117 -6.74 5.58 7.31
CA PHE A 117 -6.12 6.25 6.17
C PHE A 117 -7.20 6.52 5.13
N PRO A 118 -7.81 7.71 5.12
CA PRO A 118 -8.83 8.05 4.14
C PRO A 118 -8.22 8.14 2.74
N ASP A 119 -9.08 8.03 1.73
CA ASP A 119 -8.69 8.27 0.36
C ASP A 119 -8.18 9.70 0.17
N TYR A 120 -7.16 9.86 -0.64
CA TYR A 120 -6.63 11.17 -0.99
C TYR A 120 -7.65 11.98 -1.81
N SER A 121 -7.66 13.29 -1.61
CA SER A 121 -8.35 14.24 -2.47
C SER A 121 -7.68 14.30 -3.86
N GLU A 122 -8.37 14.87 -4.85
CA GLU A 122 -7.81 15.05 -6.20
C GLU A 122 -6.56 15.92 -6.20
N GLY A 123 -6.55 16.99 -5.38
CA GLY A 123 -5.39 17.86 -5.22
C GLY A 123 -4.18 17.13 -4.62
N GLU A 124 -4.39 16.33 -3.58
CA GLU A 124 -3.32 15.53 -2.98
C GLU A 124 -2.79 14.46 -3.95
N LEU A 125 -3.67 13.84 -4.73
CA LEU A 125 -3.25 12.86 -5.75
C LEU A 125 -2.41 13.51 -6.86
N LEU A 126 -2.74 14.76 -7.25
CA LEU A 126 -1.96 15.52 -8.21
C LEU A 126 -0.58 15.88 -7.62
N GLU A 127 -0.53 16.33 -6.37
CA GLU A 127 0.74 16.62 -5.67
C GLU A 127 1.60 15.35 -5.54
N ILE A 128 0.99 14.20 -5.21
CA ILE A 128 1.68 12.90 -5.17
C ILE A 128 2.27 12.56 -6.55
N ALA A 129 1.53 12.79 -7.64
CA ALA A 129 2.02 12.58 -8.99
C ALA A 129 3.25 13.43 -9.30
N GLU A 130 3.19 14.71 -8.99
CA GLU A 130 4.29 15.65 -9.21
C GLU A 130 5.54 15.26 -8.41
N ARG A 131 5.37 14.88 -7.13
CA ARG A 131 6.48 14.38 -6.30
C ARG A 131 7.09 13.08 -6.84
N MET A 132 6.26 12.16 -7.36
CA MET A 132 6.75 10.94 -8.00
C MET A 132 7.56 11.26 -9.26
N LEU A 133 7.09 12.19 -10.11
CA LEU A 133 7.80 12.61 -11.30
C LEU A 133 9.15 13.25 -10.98
N VAL A 134 9.19 14.16 -10.00
CA VAL A 134 10.45 14.75 -9.55
C VAL A 134 11.45 13.69 -9.11
N GLY A 135 10.99 12.70 -8.33
CA GLY A 135 11.83 11.57 -7.89
C GLY A 135 12.38 10.72 -9.05
N MET A 136 11.69 10.73 -10.20
CA MET A 136 12.09 10.04 -11.44
C MET A 136 12.81 10.96 -12.43
N GLN A 137 13.06 12.22 -12.07
CA GLN A 137 13.60 13.28 -12.93
C GLN A 137 12.70 13.63 -14.13
N TYR A 138 11.38 13.53 -13.94
CA TYR A 138 10.38 13.93 -14.92
C TYR A 138 9.57 15.12 -14.42
N ARG A 139 8.86 15.76 -15.36
CA ARG A 139 7.89 16.82 -15.07
C ARG A 139 6.72 16.75 -16.05
N PHE A 140 5.62 17.37 -15.70
CA PHE A 140 4.54 17.66 -16.64
C PHE A 140 4.80 18.98 -17.37
N SER A 141 4.36 19.05 -18.65
CA SER A 141 4.06 20.37 -19.23
C SER A 141 2.81 20.98 -18.55
N PRO A 142 2.56 22.29 -18.64
CA PRO A 142 1.36 22.91 -18.08
C PRO A 142 0.06 22.23 -18.57
N GLU A 143 -0.01 21.90 -19.85
CA GLU A 143 -1.15 21.23 -20.49
C GLU A 143 -1.29 19.79 -19.98
N ALA A 144 -0.19 19.07 -19.85
CA ALA A 144 -0.18 17.72 -19.28
C ALA A 144 -0.64 17.71 -17.82
N ARG A 145 -0.24 18.71 -17.03
CA ARG A 145 -0.68 18.86 -15.66
C ARG A 145 -2.21 19.00 -15.57
N ALA A 146 -2.80 19.85 -16.42
CA ALA A 146 -4.26 20.03 -16.50
C ALA A 146 -4.96 18.72 -16.94
N ALA A 147 -4.42 18.06 -17.97
CA ALA A 147 -4.95 16.77 -18.43
C ALA A 147 -4.84 15.68 -17.35
N PHE A 148 -3.77 15.70 -16.53
CA PHE A 148 -3.63 14.72 -15.45
C PHE A 148 -4.61 14.97 -14.29
N ALA A 149 -4.93 16.22 -13.99
CA ALA A 149 -5.99 16.54 -13.01
C ALA A 149 -7.36 15.99 -13.48
N GLU A 150 -7.71 16.17 -14.75
CA GLU A 150 -8.91 15.59 -15.35
C GLU A 150 -8.87 14.03 -15.32
N TYR A 151 -7.72 13.44 -15.64
CA TYR A 151 -7.51 11.99 -15.53
C TYR A 151 -7.82 11.48 -14.13
N ILE A 152 -7.36 12.18 -13.08
CA ILE A 152 -7.59 11.79 -11.68
C ILE A 152 -9.09 11.77 -11.39
N ALA A 153 -9.83 12.83 -11.74
CA ALA A 153 -11.27 12.93 -11.52
C ALA A 153 -12.01 11.75 -12.18
N LEU A 154 -11.73 11.49 -13.46
CA LEU A 154 -12.34 10.40 -14.21
C LEU A 154 -11.96 9.02 -13.66
N ARG A 155 -10.71 8.82 -13.27
CA ARG A 155 -10.21 7.53 -12.77
C ARG A 155 -10.74 7.19 -11.38
N ARG A 156 -10.97 8.19 -10.53
CA ARG A 156 -11.59 7.99 -9.20
C ARG A 156 -13.01 7.46 -9.30
N ALA A 157 -13.76 7.89 -10.32
CA ALA A 157 -15.13 7.42 -10.56
C ALA A 157 -15.21 5.98 -11.11
N GLN A 158 -14.08 5.40 -11.54
CA GLN A 158 -14.03 4.04 -12.07
C GLN A 158 -13.75 3.00 -10.98
N PRO A 159 -14.20 1.74 -11.16
CA PRO A 159 -13.93 0.67 -10.20
C PRO A 159 -12.43 0.39 -10.03
N ASN A 160 -12.08 -0.18 -8.89
CA ASN A 160 -10.72 -0.56 -8.54
C ASN A 160 -9.72 0.60 -8.54
N PHE A 161 -10.15 1.79 -8.17
CA PHE A 161 -9.23 2.88 -7.90
C PHE A 161 -8.45 2.58 -6.61
N ALA A 162 -7.14 2.72 -6.65
CA ALA A 162 -6.24 2.38 -5.55
C ALA A 162 -5.28 3.54 -5.23
N ASN A 163 -5.83 4.75 -5.11
CA ASN A 163 -5.10 5.95 -4.69
C ASN A 163 -3.73 6.12 -5.38
N ALA A 164 -2.67 6.34 -4.61
CA ALA A 164 -1.32 6.54 -5.11
C ALA A 164 -0.78 5.38 -5.98
N ARG A 165 -1.27 4.15 -5.80
CA ARG A 165 -0.93 3.01 -6.68
C ARG A 165 -1.48 3.22 -8.09
N SER A 166 -2.73 3.71 -8.21
CA SER A 166 -3.34 4.05 -9.50
C SER A 166 -2.59 5.19 -10.18
N ILE A 167 -2.16 6.20 -9.42
CA ILE A 167 -1.36 7.32 -9.92
C ILE A 167 -0.03 6.84 -10.45
N ARG A 168 0.71 6.02 -9.70
CA ARG A 168 1.99 5.44 -10.16
C ARG A 168 1.83 4.69 -11.48
N ASN A 169 0.84 3.82 -11.56
CA ASN A 169 0.57 3.06 -12.79
C ASN A 169 0.23 3.96 -13.98
N ALA A 170 -0.45 5.10 -13.73
CA ALA A 170 -0.75 6.08 -14.77
C ALA A 170 0.52 6.77 -15.28
N LEU A 171 1.39 7.18 -14.36
CA LEU A 171 2.68 7.81 -14.70
C LEU A 171 3.59 6.85 -15.47
N ASP A 172 3.68 5.59 -15.06
CA ASP A 172 4.48 4.59 -15.77
C ASP A 172 4.00 4.39 -17.22
N ARG A 173 2.67 4.37 -17.42
CA ARG A 173 2.08 4.30 -18.77
C ARG A 173 2.30 5.58 -19.58
N ALA A 174 2.23 6.75 -18.94
CA ALA A 174 2.50 8.04 -19.61
C ALA A 174 3.94 8.11 -20.09
N ARG A 175 4.90 7.69 -19.25
CA ARG A 175 6.32 7.62 -19.61
C ARG A 175 6.58 6.69 -20.81
N LEU A 176 5.90 5.53 -20.84
CA LEU A 176 6.00 4.62 -21.97
C LEU A 176 5.48 5.26 -23.27
N ARG A 177 4.37 6.00 -23.20
CA ARG A 177 3.82 6.71 -24.38
C ARG A 177 4.72 7.86 -24.81
N GLN A 178 5.27 8.61 -23.85
CA GLN A 178 6.29 9.63 -24.15
C GLN A 178 7.48 9.01 -24.89
N ALA A 179 8.03 7.90 -24.41
CA ALA A 179 9.15 7.22 -25.07
C ALA A 179 8.79 6.81 -26.53
N ASN A 180 7.58 6.26 -26.73
CA ASN A 180 7.10 5.91 -28.07
C ASN A 180 6.93 7.15 -28.98
N ARG A 181 6.42 8.26 -28.46
CA ARG A 181 6.29 9.53 -29.18
C ARG A 181 7.65 10.06 -29.59
N LEU A 182 8.61 10.10 -28.65
CA LEU A 182 9.96 10.60 -28.92
C LEU A 182 10.72 9.72 -29.92
N PHE A 183 10.52 8.39 -29.87
CA PHE A 183 11.11 7.47 -30.83
C PHE A 183 10.65 7.73 -32.27
N GLY A 184 9.42 8.22 -32.45
CA GLY A 184 8.87 8.59 -33.76
C GLY A 184 9.26 9.99 -34.26
N MET A 185 9.96 10.79 -33.45
CA MET A 185 10.37 12.14 -33.81
C MET A 185 11.66 12.11 -34.65
N ALA A 186 11.66 12.87 -35.74
CA ALA A 186 12.87 13.09 -36.54
C ALA A 186 13.65 14.31 -35.97
N GLY A 187 14.90 14.09 -35.57
CA GLY A 187 15.78 15.17 -35.09
C GLY A 187 16.44 14.89 -33.74
N PRO A 188 17.38 15.74 -33.32
CA PRO A 188 18.03 15.58 -32.02
C PRO A 188 17.05 15.89 -30.89
N LEU A 189 16.99 15.02 -29.89
CA LEU A 189 16.19 15.21 -28.68
C LEU A 189 17.00 15.98 -27.64
N GLY A 190 16.41 17.05 -27.11
CA GLY A 190 16.95 17.79 -25.97
C GLY A 190 16.67 17.11 -24.63
N ARG A 191 17.39 17.54 -23.61
CA ARG A 191 17.15 17.05 -22.24
C ARG A 191 15.71 17.29 -21.78
N ASP A 192 15.16 18.43 -22.16
CA ASP A 192 13.80 18.81 -21.79
C ASP A 192 12.75 17.90 -22.42
N ASP A 193 12.94 17.48 -23.68
CA ASP A 193 12.06 16.52 -24.36
C ASP A 193 12.03 15.18 -23.61
N LEU A 194 13.21 14.73 -23.17
CA LEU A 194 13.35 13.45 -22.45
C LEU A 194 12.74 13.46 -21.05
N MET A 195 12.63 14.64 -20.41
CA MET A 195 12.16 14.76 -19.04
C MET A 195 10.71 15.26 -18.93
N THR A 196 10.08 15.66 -20.04
CA THR A 196 8.75 16.28 -20.02
C THR A 196 7.69 15.31 -20.56
N ILE A 197 6.68 15.06 -19.74
CA ILE A 197 5.44 14.37 -20.16
C ILE A 197 4.51 15.43 -20.73
N GLU A 198 4.07 15.21 -21.96
CA GLU A 198 3.17 16.09 -22.68
C GLU A 198 1.70 15.62 -22.62
N GLU A 199 0.77 16.52 -22.91
CA GLU A 199 -0.67 16.18 -22.90
C GLU A 199 -1.04 14.96 -23.74
N PRO A 200 -0.53 14.75 -24.96
CA PRO A 200 -0.84 13.55 -25.77
C PRO A 200 -0.47 12.24 -25.08
N ASP A 201 0.61 12.24 -24.27
CA ASP A 201 1.07 11.07 -23.52
C ASP A 201 0.05 10.62 -22.47
N LEU A 202 -0.80 11.54 -22.00
CA LEU A 202 -1.88 11.30 -21.06
C LEU A 202 -3.22 11.03 -21.74
N ARG A 203 -3.60 11.86 -22.72
CA ARG A 203 -4.88 11.76 -23.44
C ARG A 203 -5.07 10.43 -24.17
N ALA A 204 -4.01 9.76 -24.58
CA ALA A 204 -4.06 8.41 -25.12
C ALA A 204 -4.44 7.32 -24.10
N SER A 205 -4.80 7.69 -22.87
CA SER A 205 -5.31 6.73 -21.88
C SER A 205 -6.77 6.34 -22.16
N ARG A 206 -7.07 5.04 -21.98
CA ARG A 206 -8.44 4.52 -22.07
C ARG A 206 -9.42 5.16 -21.07
N VAL A 207 -8.94 5.81 -20.02
CA VAL A 207 -9.75 6.53 -19.05
C VAL A 207 -10.52 7.68 -19.72
N PHE A 208 -9.91 8.36 -20.69
CA PHE A 208 -10.57 9.39 -21.50
C PHE A 208 -11.54 8.82 -22.54
N ALA A 209 -11.20 7.66 -23.12
CA ALA A 209 -12.07 7.03 -24.13
C ALA A 209 -13.42 6.57 -23.52
N SER A 210 -13.44 6.16 -22.26
CA SER A 210 -14.68 5.73 -21.57
C SER A 210 -15.71 6.86 -21.33
N VAL A 211 -15.32 8.11 -21.53
CA VAL A 211 -16.21 9.29 -21.44
C VAL A 211 -16.86 9.62 -22.79
N ALA A 212 -16.22 9.20 -23.89
CA ALA A 212 -16.71 9.48 -25.25
C ALA A 212 -17.82 8.53 -25.72
N GLU A 213 -18.02 7.40 -25.03
CA GLU A 213 -19.13 6.49 -25.28
C GLU A 213 -20.14 6.53 -24.13
N PRO A 214 -21.25 7.30 -24.21
CA PRO A 214 -22.35 7.12 -23.28
C PRO A 214 -22.89 5.71 -23.48
N LYS A 215 -22.98 4.94 -22.38
CA LYS A 215 -23.61 3.63 -22.40
C LYS A 215 -25.02 3.76 -22.98
N ALA A 216 -25.22 3.15 -24.17
CA ALA A 216 -26.54 2.91 -24.74
C ALA A 216 -27.31 1.89 -23.90
#